data_2377e276d2790a6a318f72045b44e3aa
#
_entry.id   2377e276d2790a6a318f72045b44e3aa
#
_cell.length_a   1.000
_cell.length_b   1.000
_cell.length_c   1.000
_cell.angle_alpha   90.00
_cell.angle_beta   90.00
_cell.angle_gamma   90.00
#
_symmetry.space_group_name_H-M   'P 1'
#
loop_
_entity.id
_entity.type
_entity.pdbx_description
1 polymer ?
#
loop_
_entity_poly.entity_id
_entity_poly.type
_entity_poly.pdbx_seq_one_letter_code
_entity_poly.pdbx_strand_id
1 'polypeptide(L)'
;MPKPRASRLETSTARRKLTVRKKPYYVRLSPGIHLGYRRNVAAGTWTVRVAESGAEWIKKIALADDLEAASPPHVLSYWQALDTARALARRQPGEAVDESRPLTVSEALTLYEKDLVARGSSPYNAEHPRIHLPGVLLNKPVVLLGATELRKWRDSLLTKGLAPGTVNRTKTGLRAALELAAAHDPRIANQRAWKVGLAALPDAHRARNVMLDDGTVRGIVVAAYDHDRALGLMVEVAAVTGARLSQLARLEVGDLQADGSEPRLLMPASAKGRTRNKRHERRPVPIPPALAAVLKQEATGRLSDAPLLLRSNGERWGHGRSRHHRNDMRAVVEAAGLDPDVVTLYALRHSSIVRQLLGNVPIRIVATLHDTSVKMIERTYSKHIAEHTDAIARRTLLDIAPPAIANIVALPQGRRS
;
A
#
# COMPACT_ATOMS: atom_id res chain seq x y z
N MET A 1 -55.84 -5.52 -29.52
CA MET A 1 -54.78 -4.92 -28.70
C MET A 1 -54.31 -3.63 -29.36
N PRO A 2 -54.31 -2.47 -28.70
CA PRO A 2 -53.82 -1.23 -29.32
C PRO A 2 -52.32 -1.38 -29.61
N LYS A 3 -51.89 -1.09 -30.83
CA LYS A 3 -50.46 -1.05 -31.20
C LYS A 3 -49.72 -0.12 -30.25
N PRO A 4 -48.59 -0.53 -29.67
CA PRO A 4 -47.81 0.38 -28.84
C PRO A 4 -47.44 1.60 -29.68
N ARG A 5 -47.68 2.80 -29.15
CA ARG A 5 -47.27 4.07 -29.80
C ARG A 5 -45.74 4.01 -29.99
N ALA A 6 -45.29 4.01 -31.27
CA ALA A 6 -43.89 4.09 -31.59
C ALA A 6 -43.25 5.29 -30.85
N SER A 7 -42.13 5.04 -30.18
CA SER A 7 -41.41 6.11 -29.52
C SER A 7 -40.93 7.12 -30.57
N ARG A 8 -41.04 8.42 -30.28
CA ARG A 8 -40.52 9.49 -31.18
C ARG A 8 -39.02 9.37 -31.47
N LEU A 9 -38.31 8.43 -30.82
CA LEU A 9 -36.87 8.20 -30.97
C LEU A 9 -36.50 7.00 -31.85
N GLU A 10 -37.47 6.17 -32.27
CA GLU A 10 -37.20 4.90 -32.94
C GLU A 10 -36.59 5.07 -34.33
N THR A 11 -37.07 6.05 -35.11
CA THR A 11 -36.59 6.26 -36.48
C THR A 11 -35.76 7.55 -36.60
N SER A 12 -34.73 7.52 -37.47
CA SER A 12 -33.91 8.70 -37.74
C SER A 12 -34.76 9.88 -38.25
N THR A 13 -35.79 9.60 -39.08
CA THR A 13 -36.73 10.62 -39.58
C THR A 13 -37.53 11.29 -38.48
N ALA A 14 -37.99 10.53 -37.48
CA ALA A 14 -38.70 11.08 -36.32
C ALA A 14 -37.75 11.90 -35.42
N ARG A 15 -36.52 11.43 -35.20
CA ARG A 15 -35.53 12.16 -34.44
C ARG A 15 -35.10 13.47 -35.07
N ARG A 16 -34.96 13.52 -36.40
CA ARG A 16 -34.64 14.77 -37.17
C ARG A 16 -35.69 15.86 -37.02
N LYS A 17 -36.96 15.50 -36.80
CA LYS A 17 -38.05 16.46 -36.55
C LYS A 17 -38.04 17.06 -35.13
N LEU A 18 -37.23 16.54 -34.23
CA LEU A 18 -37.13 17.06 -32.87
C LEU A 18 -36.34 18.38 -32.82
N THR A 19 -36.74 19.26 -31.90
CA THR A 19 -36.05 20.53 -31.68
C THR A 19 -34.65 20.31 -31.11
N VAL A 20 -33.65 21.03 -31.63
CA VAL A 20 -32.30 21.07 -31.09
C VAL A 20 -32.33 21.72 -29.71
N ARG A 21 -31.87 20.99 -28.68
CA ARG A 21 -31.85 21.48 -27.31
C ARG A 21 -30.76 20.81 -26.49
N LYS A 22 -30.29 21.48 -25.41
CA LYS A 22 -29.27 20.94 -24.48
C LYS A 22 -29.75 19.72 -23.69
N LYS A 23 -31.04 19.66 -23.29
CA LYS A 23 -31.62 18.56 -22.50
C LYS A 23 -32.05 17.42 -23.45
N PRO A 24 -31.58 16.15 -23.19
CA PRO A 24 -32.01 15.00 -23.99
C PRO A 24 -33.51 14.71 -23.91
N TYR A 25 -34.02 14.00 -24.93
CA TYR A 25 -35.33 13.35 -24.92
C TYR A 25 -35.19 11.96 -24.32
N TYR A 26 -36.00 11.59 -23.32
CA TYR A 26 -35.87 10.35 -22.61
C TYR A 26 -36.95 9.33 -22.86
N VAL A 27 -36.56 8.05 -22.93
CA VAL A 27 -37.43 6.88 -22.88
C VAL A 27 -37.07 6.09 -21.62
N ARG A 28 -38.04 5.74 -20.81
CA ARG A 28 -37.83 4.93 -19.60
C ARG A 28 -37.58 3.48 -20.02
N LEU A 29 -36.50 2.88 -19.46
CA LEU A 29 -36.13 1.46 -19.70
C LEU A 29 -36.55 0.59 -18.53
N SER A 30 -36.28 1.09 -17.31
CA SER A 30 -36.64 0.48 -16.03
C SER A 30 -36.72 1.57 -14.96
N PRO A 31 -37.15 1.26 -13.71
CA PRO A 31 -37.10 2.24 -12.62
C PRO A 31 -35.69 2.84 -12.51
N GLY A 32 -35.61 4.16 -12.51
CA GLY A 32 -34.34 4.88 -12.42
C GLY A 32 -33.46 4.91 -13.69
N ILE A 33 -33.75 4.12 -14.73
CA ILE A 33 -32.92 4.02 -15.94
C ILE A 33 -33.65 4.50 -17.18
N HIS A 34 -33.02 5.41 -17.91
CA HIS A 34 -33.59 6.02 -19.11
C HIS A 34 -32.58 6.03 -20.26
N LEU A 35 -33.02 5.71 -21.47
CA LEU A 35 -32.30 6.02 -22.73
C LEU A 35 -32.61 7.46 -23.10
N GLY A 36 -31.59 8.27 -23.29
CA GLY A 36 -31.69 9.65 -23.73
C GLY A 36 -31.17 9.83 -25.15
N TYR A 37 -31.86 10.61 -25.93
CA TYR A 37 -31.42 11.09 -27.22
C TYR A 37 -31.26 12.60 -27.18
N ARG A 38 -30.10 13.11 -27.48
CA ARG A 38 -29.84 14.55 -27.61
C ARG A 38 -29.76 14.93 -29.06
N ARG A 39 -30.71 15.77 -29.50
CA ARG A 39 -30.69 16.33 -30.85
C ARG A 39 -29.66 17.45 -30.93
N ASN A 40 -28.66 17.29 -31.79
CA ASN A 40 -27.64 18.29 -32.08
C ASN A 40 -27.88 18.89 -33.46
N VAL A 41 -27.14 19.94 -33.83
CA VAL A 41 -27.16 20.50 -35.21
C VAL A 41 -26.60 19.47 -36.20
N ALA A 42 -25.55 18.76 -35.82
CA ALA A 42 -25.01 17.60 -36.54
C ALA A 42 -25.69 16.30 -36.04
N ALA A 43 -24.98 15.16 -36.09
CA ALA A 43 -25.50 13.88 -35.62
C ALA A 43 -25.95 13.95 -34.14
N GLY A 44 -27.10 13.36 -33.85
CA GLY A 44 -27.59 13.23 -32.47
C GLY A 44 -26.70 12.33 -31.64
N THR A 45 -26.94 12.34 -30.33
CA THR A 45 -26.13 11.56 -29.40
C THR A 45 -27.03 10.74 -28.49
N TRP A 46 -26.73 9.45 -28.37
CA TRP A 46 -27.34 8.55 -27.41
C TRP A 46 -26.68 8.71 -26.05
N THR A 47 -27.49 8.72 -24.98
CA THR A 47 -27.08 8.81 -23.62
C THR A 47 -27.86 7.82 -22.74
N VAL A 48 -27.27 7.31 -21.70
CA VAL A 48 -27.97 6.63 -20.62
C VAL A 48 -28.03 7.56 -19.41
N ARG A 49 -29.21 7.67 -18.81
CA ARG A 49 -29.43 8.39 -17.55
C ARG A 49 -29.80 7.37 -16.49
N VAL A 50 -29.12 7.42 -15.37
CA VAL A 50 -29.48 6.67 -14.16
C VAL A 50 -29.77 7.67 -13.06
N ALA A 51 -30.93 7.53 -12.43
CA ALA A 51 -31.36 8.36 -11.31
C ALA A 51 -31.74 7.45 -10.15
N GLU A 52 -31.06 7.60 -9.01
CA GLU A 52 -31.30 6.81 -7.81
C GLU A 52 -30.98 7.62 -6.56
N SER A 53 -31.83 7.51 -5.54
CA SER A 53 -31.62 8.10 -4.18
C SER A 53 -31.19 9.58 -4.20
N GLY A 54 -31.77 10.40 -5.09
CA GLY A 54 -31.47 11.84 -5.19
C GLY A 54 -30.24 12.20 -6.00
N ALA A 55 -29.52 11.22 -6.55
CA ALA A 55 -28.39 11.44 -7.42
C ALA A 55 -28.74 11.06 -8.88
N GLU A 56 -28.24 11.84 -9.84
CA GLU A 56 -28.46 11.63 -11.27
C GLU A 56 -27.16 11.62 -12.05
N TRP A 57 -26.99 10.63 -12.93
CA TRP A 57 -25.83 10.54 -13.83
C TRP A 57 -26.26 10.35 -15.26
N ILE A 58 -25.60 11.04 -16.15
CA ILE A 58 -25.79 10.93 -17.59
C ILE A 58 -24.47 10.55 -18.24
N LYS A 59 -24.48 9.46 -19.04
CA LYS A 59 -23.32 9.03 -19.81
C LYS A 59 -23.67 8.98 -21.31
N LYS A 60 -22.80 9.57 -22.15
CA LYS A 60 -22.84 9.39 -23.60
C LYS A 60 -22.52 7.94 -23.95
N ILE A 61 -23.32 7.29 -24.80
CA ILE A 61 -23.10 5.94 -25.31
C ILE A 61 -22.40 6.00 -26.67
N ALA A 62 -23.06 6.64 -27.66
CA ALA A 62 -22.59 6.71 -29.03
C ALA A 62 -23.24 7.89 -29.77
N LEU A 63 -22.88 8.10 -31.02
CA LEU A 63 -23.65 8.92 -31.97
C LEU A 63 -24.90 8.16 -32.43
N ALA A 64 -25.92 8.90 -32.84
CA ALA A 64 -27.12 8.31 -33.43
C ALA A 64 -26.98 8.25 -34.98
N ASP A 65 -27.59 7.23 -35.55
CA ASP A 65 -27.67 6.98 -36.98
C ASP A 65 -28.61 7.98 -37.74
N ASP A 66 -28.44 9.28 -37.43
CA ASP A 66 -29.26 10.33 -38.01
C ASP A 66 -28.78 10.77 -39.40
N LEU A 67 -27.46 10.75 -39.64
CA LEU A 67 -26.81 11.22 -40.84
C LEU A 67 -26.10 10.12 -41.62
N GLU A 68 -25.70 9.05 -40.94
CA GLU A 68 -25.00 7.90 -41.52
C GLU A 68 -25.58 6.59 -40.99
N ALA A 69 -25.32 5.49 -41.65
CA ALA A 69 -25.81 4.18 -41.27
C ALA A 69 -25.14 3.75 -39.95
N ALA A 70 -25.86 2.97 -39.12
CA ALA A 70 -25.35 2.46 -37.85
C ALA A 70 -24.11 1.60 -38.07
N SER A 71 -23.03 1.96 -37.38
CA SER A 71 -21.72 1.27 -37.33
C SER A 71 -21.24 1.14 -35.88
N PRO A 72 -21.65 0.06 -35.15
CA PRO A 72 -21.25 -0.16 -33.81
C PRO A 72 -19.70 -0.29 -33.68
N PRO A 73 -19.09 0.20 -32.59
CA PRO A 73 -19.71 0.81 -31.41
C PRO A 73 -19.90 2.34 -31.50
N HIS A 74 -19.55 2.99 -32.58
CA HIS A 74 -19.45 4.44 -32.69
C HIS A 74 -20.77 5.13 -33.06
N VAL A 75 -21.52 4.53 -33.96
CA VAL A 75 -22.85 5.00 -34.41
C VAL A 75 -23.87 3.90 -34.20
N LEU A 76 -24.93 4.19 -33.44
CA LEU A 76 -25.96 3.22 -33.08
C LEU A 76 -27.32 3.63 -33.54
N SER A 77 -28.09 2.65 -34.06
CA SER A 77 -29.53 2.77 -34.22
C SER A 77 -30.24 2.86 -32.87
N TYR A 78 -31.51 3.22 -32.85
CA TYR A 78 -32.33 3.23 -31.64
C TYR A 78 -32.29 1.88 -30.91
N TRP A 79 -32.45 0.78 -31.61
CA TRP A 79 -32.48 -0.56 -31.02
C TRP A 79 -31.15 -0.98 -30.46
N GLN A 80 -30.05 -0.70 -31.13
CA GLN A 80 -28.69 -0.95 -30.65
C GLN A 80 -28.34 -0.09 -29.41
N ALA A 81 -28.77 1.18 -29.44
CA ALA A 81 -28.62 2.05 -28.27
C ALA A 81 -29.46 1.58 -27.08
N LEU A 82 -30.67 1.06 -27.33
CA LEU A 82 -31.55 0.47 -26.33
C LEU A 82 -30.90 -0.77 -25.67
N ASP A 83 -30.37 -1.67 -26.52
CA ASP A 83 -29.72 -2.89 -26.04
C ASP A 83 -28.43 -2.58 -25.30
N THR A 84 -27.63 -1.61 -25.79
CA THR A 84 -26.44 -1.12 -25.08
C THR A 84 -26.80 -0.51 -23.72
N ALA A 85 -27.87 0.29 -23.65
CA ALA A 85 -28.34 0.87 -22.39
C ALA A 85 -28.89 -0.19 -21.44
N ARG A 86 -29.58 -1.21 -21.97
CA ARG A 86 -30.03 -2.36 -21.15
C ARG A 86 -28.87 -3.22 -20.68
N ALA A 87 -27.87 -3.48 -21.53
CA ALA A 87 -26.67 -4.23 -21.15
C ALA A 87 -25.88 -3.50 -20.04
N LEU A 88 -25.80 -2.17 -20.10
CA LEU A 88 -25.22 -1.37 -19.02
C LEU A 88 -26.01 -1.45 -17.70
N ALA A 89 -27.27 -1.86 -17.78
CA ALA A 89 -28.18 -1.93 -16.63
C ALA A 89 -28.42 -3.36 -16.09
N ARG A 90 -27.97 -4.43 -16.78
CA ARG A 90 -28.20 -5.83 -16.36
C ARG A 90 -26.97 -6.46 -15.73
N ARG A 91 -27.18 -7.22 -14.63
CA ARG A 91 -26.21 -8.21 -14.11
C ARG A 91 -26.39 -9.57 -14.82
N GLN A 92 -25.37 -10.43 -14.74
CA GLN A 92 -25.51 -11.81 -15.20
C GLN A 92 -26.37 -12.66 -14.26
N PRO A 93 -27.09 -13.66 -14.77
CA PRO A 93 -27.91 -14.56 -13.94
C PRO A 93 -27.04 -15.38 -13.00
N GLY A 94 -27.34 -15.37 -11.71
CA GLY A 94 -26.72 -16.26 -10.72
C GLY A 94 -26.36 -15.66 -9.37
N GLU A 95 -26.42 -14.35 -9.15
CA GLU A 95 -26.18 -13.72 -7.86
C GLU A 95 -27.45 -13.08 -7.29
N ALA A 96 -27.84 -13.53 -6.10
CA ALA A 96 -28.99 -13.03 -5.35
C ALA A 96 -28.73 -11.64 -4.73
N VAL A 97 -28.66 -10.60 -5.55
CA VAL A 97 -28.72 -9.17 -5.15
C VAL A 97 -29.46 -8.45 -6.26
N ASP A 98 -30.36 -7.51 -5.92
CA ASP A 98 -31.25 -6.75 -6.80
C ASP A 98 -30.74 -6.64 -8.26
N GLU A 99 -31.18 -7.57 -9.11
CA GLU A 99 -30.67 -7.86 -10.46
C GLU A 99 -30.86 -6.72 -11.48
N SER A 100 -31.58 -5.66 -11.08
CA SER A 100 -31.98 -4.55 -11.97
C SER A 100 -30.99 -3.38 -12.00
N ARG A 101 -30.06 -3.29 -11.08
CA ARG A 101 -29.26 -2.09 -10.80
C ARG A 101 -27.75 -2.27 -11.05
N PRO A 102 -27.06 -1.31 -11.74
CA PRO A 102 -25.62 -1.35 -11.86
C PRO A 102 -24.91 -1.19 -10.50
N LEU A 103 -23.81 -1.93 -10.31
CA LEU A 103 -22.97 -1.88 -9.11
C LEU A 103 -22.44 -0.47 -8.86
N THR A 104 -22.66 0.08 -7.65
CA THR A 104 -22.12 1.38 -7.23
C THR A 104 -20.68 1.28 -6.73
N VAL A 105 -19.99 2.44 -6.64
CA VAL A 105 -18.64 2.51 -6.04
C VAL A 105 -18.63 2.03 -4.60
N SER A 106 -19.66 2.35 -3.83
CA SER A 106 -19.82 1.89 -2.44
C SER A 106 -19.90 0.37 -2.33
N GLU A 107 -20.68 -0.24 -3.21
CA GLU A 107 -20.82 -1.71 -3.28
C GLU A 107 -19.53 -2.37 -3.77
N ALA A 108 -18.82 -1.78 -4.74
CA ALA A 108 -17.51 -2.25 -5.18
C ALA A 108 -16.49 -2.24 -4.03
N LEU A 109 -16.50 -1.21 -3.18
CA LEU A 109 -15.65 -1.15 -1.98
C LEU A 109 -16.07 -2.21 -0.95
N THR A 110 -17.36 -2.49 -0.78
CA THR A 110 -17.86 -3.54 0.12
C THR A 110 -17.48 -4.94 -0.39
N LEU A 111 -17.56 -5.18 -1.70
CA LEU A 111 -17.10 -6.41 -2.31
C LEU A 111 -15.60 -6.63 -2.06
N TYR A 112 -14.80 -5.58 -2.26
CA TYR A 112 -13.37 -5.63 -2.02
C TYR A 112 -13.00 -5.82 -0.54
N GLU A 113 -13.76 -5.23 0.37
CA GLU A 113 -13.62 -5.42 1.81
C GLU A 113 -13.82 -6.88 2.20
N LYS A 114 -14.92 -7.50 1.72
CA LYS A 114 -15.21 -8.93 1.93
C LYS A 114 -14.10 -9.83 1.40
N ASP A 115 -13.59 -9.55 0.19
CA ASP A 115 -12.49 -10.28 -0.43
C ASP A 115 -11.18 -10.14 0.39
N LEU A 116 -10.87 -8.94 0.89
CA LEU A 116 -9.72 -8.72 1.78
C LEU A 116 -9.82 -9.55 3.06
N VAL A 117 -10.98 -9.54 3.72
CA VAL A 117 -11.24 -10.30 4.94
C VAL A 117 -11.14 -11.82 4.66
N ALA A 118 -11.75 -12.30 3.59
CA ALA A 118 -11.69 -13.72 3.21
C ALA A 118 -10.24 -14.19 2.95
N ARG A 119 -9.37 -13.31 2.44
CA ARG A 119 -7.95 -13.59 2.25
C ARG A 119 -7.10 -13.36 3.52
N GLY A 120 -7.71 -13.03 4.65
CA GLY A 120 -7.02 -12.71 5.90
C GLY A 120 -6.20 -11.41 5.83
N SER A 121 -6.56 -10.50 4.93
CA SER A 121 -5.94 -9.18 4.78
C SER A 121 -6.72 -8.11 5.55
N SER A 122 -6.08 -6.99 5.86
CA SER A 122 -6.74 -5.88 6.55
C SER A 122 -7.78 -5.20 5.64
N PRO A 123 -9.01 -4.94 6.13
CA PRO A 123 -10.04 -4.21 5.41
C PRO A 123 -9.68 -2.73 5.16
N TYR A 124 -8.65 -2.22 5.82
CA TYR A 124 -8.22 -0.81 5.74
C TYR A 124 -8.11 -0.27 4.31
N ASN A 125 -7.67 -1.10 3.35
CA ASN A 125 -7.50 -0.65 1.97
C ASN A 125 -8.85 -0.39 1.24
N ALA A 126 -9.95 -0.95 1.74
CA ALA A 126 -11.30 -0.65 1.28
C ALA A 126 -11.95 0.49 2.10
N GLU A 127 -11.73 0.50 3.41
CA GLU A 127 -12.26 1.52 4.33
C GLU A 127 -11.67 2.92 4.03
N HIS A 128 -10.35 2.99 3.82
CA HIS A 128 -9.65 4.26 3.69
C HIS A 128 -10.10 5.11 2.49
N PRO A 129 -10.30 4.59 1.27
CA PRO A 129 -10.91 5.35 0.18
C PRO A 129 -12.33 5.83 0.51
N ARG A 130 -13.12 5.04 1.23
CA ARG A 130 -14.50 5.36 1.60
C ARG A 130 -14.60 6.64 2.43
N ILE A 131 -13.65 6.88 3.35
CA ILE A 131 -13.59 8.09 4.18
C ILE A 131 -13.39 9.35 3.34
N HIS A 132 -12.71 9.24 2.20
CA HIS A 132 -12.33 10.38 1.37
C HIS A 132 -13.22 10.59 0.14
N LEU A 133 -14.07 9.62 -0.19
CA LEU A 133 -14.98 9.72 -1.33
C LEU A 133 -16.23 10.52 -0.96
N PRO A 134 -16.62 11.51 -1.77
CA PRO A 134 -17.90 12.19 -1.57
C PRO A 134 -19.07 11.24 -1.86
N GLY A 135 -20.21 11.44 -1.18
CA GLY A 135 -21.41 10.60 -1.34
C GLY A 135 -21.87 10.47 -2.79
N VAL A 136 -21.73 11.56 -3.58
CA VAL A 136 -22.05 11.55 -5.02
C VAL A 136 -21.23 10.51 -5.79
N LEU A 137 -19.94 10.34 -5.46
CA LEU A 137 -19.11 9.31 -6.09
C LEU A 137 -19.36 7.92 -5.49
N LEU A 138 -19.60 7.81 -4.19
CA LEU A 138 -19.91 6.53 -3.54
C LEU A 138 -21.17 5.89 -4.12
N ASN A 139 -22.20 6.68 -4.35
CA ASN A 139 -23.47 6.20 -4.88
C ASN A 139 -23.51 6.09 -6.42
N LYS A 140 -22.42 6.49 -7.08
CA LYS A 140 -22.35 6.44 -8.55
C LYS A 140 -22.11 5.02 -9.06
N PRO A 141 -22.87 4.57 -10.09
CA PRO A 141 -22.59 3.31 -10.76
C PRO A 141 -21.18 3.27 -11.37
N VAL A 142 -20.45 2.18 -11.14
CA VAL A 142 -19.07 2.01 -11.64
C VAL A 142 -18.99 2.15 -13.17
N VAL A 143 -19.97 1.63 -13.88
CA VAL A 143 -20.07 1.72 -15.35
C VAL A 143 -20.11 3.17 -15.87
N LEU A 144 -20.49 4.14 -15.04
CA LEU A 144 -20.59 5.55 -15.38
C LEU A 144 -19.39 6.38 -14.96
N LEU A 145 -18.40 5.78 -14.33
CA LEU A 145 -17.20 6.51 -13.93
C LEU A 145 -16.38 6.98 -15.13
N GLY A 146 -15.95 8.25 -15.06
CA GLY A 146 -15.10 8.87 -16.07
C GLY A 146 -13.70 9.21 -15.51
N ALA A 147 -12.69 9.26 -16.39
CA ALA A 147 -11.32 9.55 -16.00
C ALA A 147 -11.16 10.96 -15.40
N THR A 148 -11.86 11.96 -15.94
CA THR A 148 -11.77 13.36 -15.50
C THR A 148 -12.27 13.54 -14.06
N GLU A 149 -13.40 12.92 -13.70
CA GLU A 149 -13.94 13.05 -12.35
C GLU A 149 -13.08 12.31 -11.30
N LEU A 150 -12.56 11.13 -11.65
CA LEU A 150 -11.64 10.39 -10.79
C LEU A 150 -10.33 11.15 -10.57
N ARG A 151 -9.82 11.82 -11.62
CA ARG A 151 -8.66 12.70 -11.50
C ARG A 151 -8.96 13.89 -10.60
N LYS A 152 -10.08 14.58 -10.81
CA LYS A 152 -10.51 15.70 -9.95
C LYS A 152 -10.63 15.28 -8.49
N TRP A 153 -11.22 14.11 -8.21
CA TRP A 153 -11.27 13.58 -6.85
C TRP A 153 -9.86 13.31 -6.28
N ARG A 154 -8.99 12.61 -7.02
CA ARG A 154 -7.62 12.37 -6.60
C ARG A 154 -6.88 13.66 -6.26
N ASP A 155 -6.98 14.65 -7.13
CA ASP A 155 -6.28 15.94 -7.00
C ASP A 155 -6.87 16.77 -5.84
N SER A 156 -8.20 16.65 -5.57
CA SER A 156 -8.84 17.28 -4.41
C SER A 156 -8.31 16.76 -3.07
N LEU A 157 -7.72 15.57 -3.02
CA LEU A 157 -7.08 15.06 -1.80
C LEU A 157 -5.81 15.85 -1.46
N LEU A 158 -5.08 16.33 -2.47
CA LEU A 158 -3.93 17.23 -2.27
C LEU A 158 -4.37 18.58 -1.71
N THR A 159 -5.45 19.17 -2.25
CA THR A 159 -5.99 20.43 -1.74
C THR A 159 -6.53 20.33 -0.31
N LYS A 160 -6.92 19.11 0.13
CA LYS A 160 -7.26 18.80 1.53
C LYS A 160 -6.03 18.57 2.42
N GLY A 161 -4.81 18.79 1.91
CA GLY A 161 -3.57 18.69 2.68
C GLY A 161 -3.02 17.26 2.82
N LEU A 162 -3.54 16.26 2.09
CA LEU A 162 -2.97 14.92 2.14
C LEU A 162 -1.64 14.88 1.36
N ALA A 163 -0.63 14.28 1.98
CA ALA A 163 0.66 14.06 1.30
C ALA A 163 0.49 13.15 0.06
N PRO A 164 1.27 13.37 -1.02
CA PRO A 164 1.20 12.58 -2.27
C PRO A 164 1.25 11.06 -2.05
N GLY A 165 2.07 10.58 -1.10
CA GLY A 165 2.15 9.16 -0.72
C GLY A 165 0.85 8.62 -0.13
N THR A 166 0.13 9.43 0.65
CA THR A 166 -1.19 9.07 1.20
C THR A 166 -2.23 9.05 0.09
N VAL A 167 -2.23 10.04 -0.80
CA VAL A 167 -3.13 10.08 -1.97
C VAL A 167 -2.91 8.84 -2.84
N ASN A 168 -1.65 8.48 -3.13
CA ASN A 168 -1.32 7.28 -3.90
C ASN A 168 -1.80 5.98 -3.22
N ARG A 169 -1.76 5.91 -1.90
CA ARG A 169 -2.28 4.75 -1.14
C ARG A 169 -3.81 4.69 -1.23
N THR A 170 -4.48 5.82 -0.98
CA THR A 170 -5.95 5.94 -1.01
C THR A 170 -6.50 5.55 -2.39
N LYS A 171 -5.95 6.14 -3.47
CA LYS A 171 -6.40 5.84 -4.84
C LYS A 171 -6.11 4.38 -5.25
N THR A 172 -5.06 3.75 -4.69
CA THR A 172 -4.74 2.36 -4.99
C THR A 172 -5.79 1.41 -4.41
N GLY A 173 -6.30 1.70 -3.20
CA GLY A 173 -7.41 0.94 -2.62
C GLY A 173 -8.69 1.05 -3.46
N LEU A 174 -9.06 2.28 -3.87
CA LEU A 174 -10.20 2.47 -4.76
C LEU A 174 -10.01 1.73 -6.10
N ARG A 175 -8.84 1.87 -6.72
CA ARG A 175 -8.55 1.18 -7.98
C ARG A 175 -8.69 -0.33 -7.85
N ALA A 176 -8.18 -0.93 -6.77
CA ALA A 176 -8.30 -2.37 -6.54
C ALA A 176 -9.76 -2.81 -6.39
N ALA A 177 -10.60 -2.02 -5.72
CA ALA A 177 -12.03 -2.29 -5.62
C ALA A 177 -12.73 -2.23 -6.99
N LEU A 178 -12.40 -1.23 -7.83
CA LEU A 178 -12.97 -1.08 -9.17
C LEU A 178 -12.49 -2.18 -10.13
N GLU A 179 -11.24 -2.61 -10.05
CA GLU A 179 -10.72 -3.76 -10.83
C GLU A 179 -11.41 -5.07 -10.42
N LEU A 180 -11.63 -5.29 -9.11
CA LEU A 180 -12.36 -6.46 -8.62
C LEU A 180 -13.81 -6.43 -9.10
N ALA A 181 -14.49 -5.30 -9.01
CA ALA A 181 -15.86 -5.14 -9.50
C ALA A 181 -15.95 -5.43 -11.00
N ALA A 182 -15.00 -4.93 -11.81
CA ALA A 182 -14.96 -5.19 -13.24
C ALA A 182 -14.66 -6.66 -13.59
N ALA A 183 -13.95 -7.39 -12.72
CA ALA A 183 -13.73 -8.83 -12.90
C ALA A 183 -14.99 -9.65 -12.62
N HIS A 184 -15.89 -9.16 -11.77
CA HIS A 184 -17.15 -9.83 -11.41
C HIS A 184 -18.37 -9.38 -12.24
N ASP A 185 -18.31 -8.21 -12.88
CA ASP A 185 -19.43 -7.67 -13.67
C ASP A 185 -18.94 -7.27 -15.08
N PRO A 186 -19.17 -8.09 -16.10
CA PRO A 186 -18.70 -7.83 -17.48
C PRO A 186 -19.31 -6.56 -18.11
N ARG A 187 -20.38 -5.98 -17.54
CA ARG A 187 -20.92 -4.69 -17.96
C ARG A 187 -19.97 -3.53 -17.69
N ILE A 188 -19.01 -3.72 -16.74
CA ILE A 188 -18.01 -2.72 -16.37
C ILE A 188 -16.86 -2.77 -17.36
N ALA A 189 -17.05 -2.18 -18.54
CA ALA A 189 -16.06 -2.13 -19.62
C ALA A 189 -15.18 -0.86 -19.61
N ASN A 190 -15.42 0.07 -18.68
CA ASN A 190 -14.76 1.38 -18.63
C ASN A 190 -13.48 1.42 -17.78
N GLN A 191 -12.74 0.32 -17.68
CA GLN A 191 -11.50 0.19 -16.87
C GLN A 191 -10.45 1.26 -17.20
N ARG A 192 -10.42 1.77 -18.45
CA ARG A 192 -9.53 2.89 -18.82
C ARG A 192 -9.79 4.15 -18.00
N ALA A 193 -11.02 4.35 -17.50
CA ALA A 193 -11.36 5.52 -16.69
C ALA A 193 -10.52 5.62 -15.43
N TRP A 194 -10.37 4.53 -14.67
CA TRP A 194 -9.54 4.55 -13.45
C TRP A 194 -8.07 4.28 -13.70
N LYS A 195 -7.70 3.59 -14.80
CA LYS A 195 -6.28 3.49 -15.18
C LYS A 195 -5.68 4.87 -15.44
N VAL A 196 -6.42 5.75 -16.11
CA VAL A 196 -6.00 7.13 -16.41
C VAL A 196 -6.31 8.09 -15.26
N GLY A 197 -7.53 8.07 -14.73
CA GLY A 197 -7.98 9.01 -13.70
C GLY A 197 -7.28 8.85 -12.37
N LEU A 198 -6.94 7.60 -12.00
CA LEU A 198 -6.21 7.26 -10.78
C LEU A 198 -4.73 6.97 -11.06
N ALA A 199 -4.10 7.61 -12.04
CA ALA A 199 -2.67 7.54 -12.24
C ALA A 199 -1.91 7.97 -10.97
N ALA A 200 -0.74 7.38 -10.72
CA ALA A 200 0.05 7.70 -9.55
C ALA A 200 0.61 9.14 -9.65
N LEU A 201 0.65 9.82 -8.51
CA LEU A 201 1.37 11.08 -8.39
C LEU A 201 2.87 10.79 -8.34
N PRO A 202 3.70 11.56 -9.07
CA PRO A 202 5.15 11.44 -9.01
C PRO A 202 5.68 11.85 -7.62
N ASP A 203 6.93 11.53 -7.35
CA ASP A 203 7.69 11.94 -6.15
C ASP A 203 7.01 11.71 -4.80
N ALA A 204 6.06 10.78 -4.78
CA ALA A 204 5.27 10.44 -3.60
C ALA A 204 6.06 9.67 -2.51
N HIS A 205 7.27 9.23 -2.81
CA HIS A 205 8.13 8.46 -1.91
C HIS A 205 9.26 9.30 -1.34
N ARG A 206 8.95 10.27 -0.50
CA ARG A 206 9.95 10.78 0.44
C ARG A 206 10.00 9.82 1.63
N ALA A 207 10.77 8.74 1.48
CA ALA A 207 11.08 7.90 2.62
C ALA A 207 11.92 8.72 3.61
N ARG A 208 11.45 8.81 4.85
CA ARG A 208 12.25 9.35 5.96
C ARG A 208 13.27 8.27 6.35
N ASN A 209 14.33 8.13 5.58
CA ASN A 209 15.42 7.21 5.91
C ASN A 209 16.36 7.90 6.88
N VAL A 210 15.89 8.13 8.10
CA VAL A 210 16.71 8.71 9.17
C VAL A 210 17.62 7.61 9.70
N MET A 211 18.90 7.86 9.63
CA MET A 211 19.93 7.03 10.23
C MET A 211 20.55 7.78 11.39
N LEU A 212 20.76 7.05 12.45
CA LEU A 212 21.33 7.54 13.69
C LEU A 212 22.66 6.83 13.90
N ASP A 213 23.64 7.55 14.39
CA ASP A 213 24.89 6.96 14.88
C ASP A 213 24.65 6.13 16.16
N ASP A 214 25.62 5.31 16.50
CA ASP A 214 25.50 4.39 17.64
C ASP A 214 25.36 5.08 18.98
N GLY A 215 25.94 6.28 19.16
CA GLY A 215 25.79 7.08 20.37
C GLY A 215 24.36 7.55 20.54
N THR A 216 23.79 8.12 19.48
CA THR A 216 22.39 8.56 19.43
C THR A 216 21.42 7.40 19.66
N VAL A 217 21.66 6.24 19.06
CA VAL A 217 20.83 5.03 19.30
C VAL A 217 20.86 4.63 20.76
N ARG A 218 22.05 4.62 21.42
CA ARG A 218 22.19 4.33 22.86
C ARG A 218 21.44 5.36 23.71
N GLY A 219 21.56 6.64 23.38
CA GLY A 219 20.81 7.71 24.06
C GLY A 219 19.29 7.50 24.02
N ILE A 220 18.75 7.10 22.88
CA ILE A 220 17.32 6.77 22.75
C ILE A 220 16.96 5.56 23.61
N VAL A 221 17.79 4.53 23.66
CA VAL A 221 17.55 3.34 24.53
C VAL A 221 17.52 3.74 25.98
N VAL A 222 18.49 4.54 26.46
CA VAL A 222 18.54 5.05 27.85
C VAL A 222 17.27 5.87 28.15
N ALA A 223 16.93 6.85 27.33
CA ALA A 223 15.73 7.66 27.49
C ALA A 223 14.44 6.81 27.50
N ALA A 224 14.41 5.71 26.76
CA ALA A 224 13.27 4.80 26.74
C ALA A 224 13.14 4.02 28.06
N TYR A 225 14.24 3.58 28.64
CA TYR A 225 14.26 2.95 29.98
C TYR A 225 13.90 3.93 31.10
N ASP A 226 14.36 5.17 31.01
CA ASP A 226 14.00 6.24 31.96
C ASP A 226 12.51 6.58 31.88
N HIS A 227 11.92 6.49 30.70
CA HIS A 227 10.50 6.73 30.48
C HIS A 227 9.62 5.59 31.01
N ASP A 228 9.92 4.34 30.62
CA ASP A 228 9.21 3.13 31.04
C ASP A 228 10.06 1.89 30.76
N ARG A 229 10.24 1.01 31.75
CA ARG A 229 11.09 -0.19 31.64
C ARG A 229 10.68 -1.12 30.51
N ALA A 230 9.36 -1.33 30.32
CA ALA A 230 8.85 -2.22 29.28
C ALA A 230 9.03 -1.61 27.87
N LEU A 231 8.89 -0.29 27.77
CA LEU A 231 9.21 0.44 26.55
C LEU A 231 10.71 0.38 26.25
N GLY A 232 11.56 0.61 27.27
CA GLY A 232 13.01 0.53 27.14
C GLY A 232 13.47 -0.81 26.58
N LEU A 233 12.97 -1.91 27.14
CA LEU A 233 13.28 -3.26 26.65
C LEU A 233 12.82 -3.47 25.20
N MET A 234 11.62 -3.03 24.83
CA MET A 234 11.11 -3.10 23.45
C MET A 234 11.98 -2.28 22.49
N VAL A 235 12.39 -1.08 22.89
CA VAL A 235 13.25 -0.18 22.09
C VAL A 235 14.66 -0.76 21.95
N GLU A 236 15.22 -1.35 23.00
CA GLU A 236 16.53 -2.03 22.96
C GLU A 236 16.52 -3.22 22.00
N VAL A 237 15.51 -4.10 22.09
CA VAL A 237 15.36 -5.21 21.15
C VAL A 237 15.19 -4.70 19.71
N ALA A 238 14.45 -3.60 19.52
CA ALA A 238 14.33 -2.95 18.21
C ALA A 238 15.66 -2.40 17.68
N ALA A 239 16.47 -1.76 18.55
CA ALA A 239 17.76 -1.19 18.20
C ALA A 239 18.80 -2.25 17.82
N VAL A 240 18.84 -3.35 18.58
CA VAL A 240 19.76 -4.47 18.36
C VAL A 240 19.40 -5.26 17.11
N THR A 241 18.13 -5.64 16.97
CA THR A 241 17.68 -6.55 15.88
C THR A 241 17.24 -5.84 14.60
N GLY A 242 16.93 -4.55 14.67
CA GLY A 242 16.30 -3.82 13.57
C GLY A 242 14.92 -4.37 13.17
N ALA A 243 14.25 -5.13 14.04
CA ALA A 243 12.97 -5.75 13.76
C ALA A 243 11.84 -4.72 13.63
N ARG A 244 10.81 -5.07 12.88
CA ARG A 244 9.59 -4.24 12.80
C ARG A 244 8.76 -4.43 14.07
N LEU A 245 8.05 -3.39 14.52
CA LEU A 245 7.16 -3.49 15.69
C LEU A 245 6.21 -4.70 15.59
N SER A 246 5.66 -5.00 14.42
CA SER A 246 4.79 -6.16 14.22
C SER A 246 5.48 -7.52 14.37
N GLN A 247 6.81 -7.58 14.30
CA GLN A 247 7.61 -8.76 14.60
C GLN A 247 7.88 -8.85 16.11
N LEU A 248 8.30 -7.73 16.72
CA LEU A 248 8.50 -7.62 18.18
C LEU A 248 7.23 -7.99 18.95
N ALA A 249 6.09 -7.49 18.53
CA ALA A 249 4.79 -7.77 19.14
C ALA A 249 4.36 -9.26 19.07
N ARG A 250 5.01 -10.06 18.23
CA ARG A 250 4.72 -11.50 18.06
C ARG A 250 5.80 -12.41 18.61
N LEU A 251 6.85 -11.85 19.22
CA LEU A 251 7.83 -12.64 19.95
C LEU A 251 7.16 -13.33 21.12
N GLU A 252 7.44 -14.61 21.26
CA GLU A 252 7.01 -15.46 22.36
C GLU A 252 8.20 -15.84 23.24
N VAL A 253 7.95 -16.23 24.47
CA VAL A 253 9.01 -16.65 25.40
C VAL A 253 9.87 -17.77 24.79
N GLY A 254 9.24 -18.73 24.13
CA GLY A 254 9.93 -19.83 23.42
C GLY A 254 10.78 -19.40 22.23
N ASP A 255 10.64 -18.15 21.74
CA ASP A 255 11.50 -17.61 20.70
C ASP A 255 12.88 -17.16 21.24
N LEU A 256 13.06 -17.07 22.56
CA LEU A 256 14.32 -16.71 23.17
C LEU A 256 15.21 -17.95 23.34
N GLN A 257 16.34 -17.97 22.69
CA GLN A 257 17.41 -18.95 22.86
C GLN A 257 18.56 -18.27 23.60
N ALA A 258 18.46 -18.22 24.94
CA ALA A 258 19.42 -17.54 25.80
C ALA A 258 20.53 -18.45 26.35
N ASP A 259 20.38 -19.77 26.22
CA ASP A 259 21.32 -20.74 26.75
C ASP A 259 22.48 -20.96 25.76
N GLY A 260 23.69 -20.95 26.27
CA GLY A 260 24.91 -21.10 25.46
C GLY A 260 25.66 -19.80 25.20
N SER A 261 26.77 -19.89 24.47
CA SER A 261 27.69 -18.77 24.17
C SER A 261 27.15 -17.80 23.09
N GLU A 262 26.18 -18.24 22.30
CA GLU A 262 25.65 -17.48 21.14
C GLU A 262 24.13 -17.28 21.25
N PRO A 263 23.66 -16.39 22.13
CA PRO A 263 22.23 -16.17 22.30
C PRO A 263 21.59 -15.54 21.07
N ARG A 264 20.34 -15.92 20.81
CA ARG A 264 19.58 -15.44 19.67
C ARG A 264 18.08 -15.34 19.94
N LEU A 265 17.40 -14.55 19.16
CA LEU A 265 15.94 -14.52 19.07
C LEU A 265 15.48 -15.19 17.77
N LEU A 266 14.51 -16.07 17.87
CA LEU A 266 13.81 -16.64 16.73
C LEU A 266 12.75 -15.63 16.23
N MET A 267 13.19 -14.66 15.43
CA MET A 267 12.37 -13.54 15.01
C MET A 267 11.26 -13.98 14.06
N PRO A 268 9.97 -13.70 14.36
CA PRO A 268 8.86 -14.01 13.47
C PRO A 268 8.99 -13.29 12.12
N ALA A 269 8.74 -14.00 11.00
CA ALA A 269 8.71 -13.37 9.69
C ALA A 269 7.63 -12.28 9.61
N SER A 270 7.83 -11.25 8.80
CA SER A 270 6.82 -10.18 8.65
C SER A 270 5.54 -10.74 8.02
N ALA A 271 4.39 -10.27 8.51
CA ALA A 271 3.07 -10.66 7.99
C ALA A 271 2.77 -10.07 6.60
N LYS A 272 3.76 -9.47 5.91
CA LYS A 272 3.62 -8.89 4.58
C LYS A 272 3.76 -9.98 3.52
N GLY A 273 2.73 -10.16 2.69
CA GLY A 273 2.78 -11.04 1.52
C GLY A 273 1.63 -12.03 1.46
N ARG A 274 1.46 -12.64 0.28
CA ARG A 274 0.33 -13.52 -0.08
C ARG A 274 0.33 -14.89 0.60
N THR A 275 1.37 -15.27 1.35
CA THR A 275 1.51 -16.65 1.81
C THR A 275 1.17 -16.77 3.29
N ARG A 276 0.05 -17.41 3.60
CA ARG A 276 -0.44 -17.74 4.95
C ARG A 276 0.60 -18.52 5.78
N ASN A 277 1.42 -19.33 5.12
CA ASN A 277 2.48 -20.16 5.75
C ASN A 277 3.64 -19.35 6.36
N LYS A 278 3.88 -18.10 5.93
CA LYS A 278 4.96 -17.26 6.48
C LYS A 278 4.72 -16.80 7.93
N ARG A 279 3.52 -16.90 8.47
CA ARG A 279 3.25 -16.50 9.86
C ARG A 279 3.97 -17.36 10.89
N HIS A 280 4.29 -18.60 10.56
CA HIS A 280 4.98 -19.55 11.44
C HIS A 280 6.49 -19.62 11.20
N GLU A 281 7.00 -18.96 10.17
CA GLU A 281 8.44 -18.92 9.89
C GLU A 281 9.15 -18.08 10.96
N ARG A 282 10.19 -18.66 11.57
CA ARG A 282 11.09 -18.04 12.55
C ARG A 282 12.48 -17.96 11.97
N ARG A 283 13.19 -16.86 12.24
CA ARG A 283 14.56 -16.63 11.77
C ARG A 283 15.47 -16.32 12.94
N PRO A 284 16.57 -17.04 13.09
CA PRO A 284 17.52 -16.73 14.15
C PRO A 284 18.17 -15.37 13.88
N VAL A 285 18.12 -14.49 14.88
CA VAL A 285 18.78 -13.19 14.90
C VAL A 285 19.67 -13.15 16.14
N PRO A 286 21.00 -13.02 15.99
CA PRO A 286 21.91 -12.91 17.13
C PRO A 286 21.60 -11.70 18.00
N ILE A 287 21.74 -11.86 19.30
CA ILE A 287 21.62 -10.78 20.28
C ILE A 287 22.80 -10.81 21.27
N PRO A 288 23.17 -9.67 21.86
CA PRO A 288 24.22 -9.63 22.89
C PRO A 288 23.83 -10.45 24.13
N PRO A 289 24.80 -11.08 24.82
CA PRO A 289 24.55 -11.85 26.05
C PRO A 289 23.86 -11.03 27.14
N ALA A 290 24.20 -9.74 27.27
CA ALA A 290 23.58 -8.85 28.25
C ALA A 290 22.06 -8.70 28.00
N LEU A 291 21.65 -8.46 26.77
CA LEU A 291 20.21 -8.39 26.39
C LEU A 291 19.52 -9.74 26.60
N ALA A 292 20.18 -10.85 26.25
CA ALA A 292 19.65 -12.19 26.49
C ALA A 292 19.37 -12.46 27.97
N ALA A 293 20.28 -12.03 28.89
CA ALA A 293 20.09 -12.15 30.31
C ALA A 293 18.88 -11.36 30.83
N VAL A 294 18.69 -10.12 30.35
CA VAL A 294 17.53 -9.29 30.70
C VAL A 294 16.25 -9.96 30.22
N LEU A 295 16.23 -10.40 28.97
CA LEU A 295 15.05 -11.08 28.38
C LEU A 295 14.72 -12.38 29.11
N LYS A 296 15.74 -13.16 29.55
CA LYS A 296 15.58 -14.39 30.34
C LYS A 296 14.94 -14.08 31.68
N GLN A 297 15.36 -13.03 32.34
CA GLN A 297 14.77 -12.58 33.60
C GLN A 297 13.31 -12.19 33.44
N GLU A 298 12.98 -11.42 32.41
CA GLU A 298 11.60 -11.01 32.10
C GLU A 298 10.69 -12.19 31.68
N ALA A 299 11.26 -13.25 31.12
CA ALA A 299 10.55 -14.45 30.72
C ALA A 299 10.29 -15.44 31.87
N THR A 300 10.96 -15.26 33.05
CA THR A 300 10.91 -16.20 34.15
C THR A 300 9.49 -16.44 34.65
N GLY A 301 9.10 -17.71 34.76
CA GLY A 301 7.77 -18.15 35.23
C GLY A 301 6.66 -18.01 34.20
N ARG A 302 6.97 -17.64 32.94
CA ARG A 302 5.98 -17.48 31.87
C ARG A 302 6.00 -18.67 30.92
N LEU A 303 4.83 -19.01 30.35
CA LEU A 303 4.70 -20.10 29.38
C LEU A 303 5.45 -19.78 28.08
N SER A 304 5.88 -20.81 27.37
CA SER A 304 6.65 -20.68 26.12
C SER A 304 5.90 -19.94 24.99
N ASP A 305 4.57 -20.03 24.96
CA ASP A 305 3.69 -19.36 24.01
C ASP A 305 3.21 -17.97 24.48
N ALA A 306 3.59 -17.58 25.70
CA ALA A 306 3.32 -16.25 26.23
C ALA A 306 4.12 -15.19 25.43
N PRO A 307 3.60 -13.94 25.28
CA PRO A 307 4.35 -12.87 24.62
C PRO A 307 5.66 -12.61 25.37
N LEU A 308 6.79 -12.51 24.69
CA LEU A 308 8.08 -12.18 25.30
C LEU A 308 8.12 -10.72 25.79
N LEU A 309 7.67 -9.79 24.95
CA LEU A 309 7.65 -8.36 25.24
C LEU A 309 6.22 -7.92 25.59
N LEU A 310 6.04 -7.39 26.77
CA LEU A 310 4.78 -6.84 27.27
C LEU A 310 4.93 -5.35 27.57
N ARG A 311 3.82 -4.64 27.56
CA ARG A 311 3.69 -3.28 28.09
C ARG A 311 3.60 -3.33 29.62
N SER A 312 3.82 -2.21 30.27
CA SER A 312 3.74 -2.10 31.75
C SER A 312 2.35 -2.47 32.31
N ASN A 313 1.30 -2.41 31.48
CA ASN A 313 -0.04 -2.86 31.85
C ASN A 313 -0.29 -4.37 31.57
N GLY A 314 0.74 -5.14 31.18
CA GLY A 314 0.62 -6.56 30.87
C GLY A 314 0.08 -6.90 29.47
N GLU A 315 -0.27 -5.91 28.65
CA GLU A 315 -0.77 -6.16 27.29
C GLU A 315 0.37 -6.36 26.27
N ARG A 316 0.06 -7.06 25.17
CA ARG A 316 0.96 -7.17 24.02
C ARG A 316 1.17 -5.82 23.33
N TRP A 317 2.39 -5.55 22.88
CA TRP A 317 2.65 -4.43 21.98
C TRP A 317 1.91 -4.60 20.66
N GLY A 318 1.36 -3.49 20.10
CA GLY A 318 0.69 -3.50 18.78
C GLY A 318 -0.65 -4.22 18.72
N HIS A 319 -1.26 -4.55 19.87
CA HIS A 319 -2.60 -5.11 19.93
C HIS A 319 -3.65 -4.04 19.57
N GLY A 320 -4.57 -4.37 18.65
CA GLY A 320 -5.63 -3.45 18.21
C GLY A 320 -5.13 -2.28 17.32
N ARG A 321 -5.96 -1.24 17.20
CA ARG A 321 -5.63 0.03 16.49
C ARG A 321 -4.81 1.00 17.35
N SER A 322 -4.30 0.53 18.49
CA SER A 322 -3.60 1.33 19.49
C SER A 322 -2.31 1.93 18.92
N ARG A 323 -2.20 3.26 19.01
CA ARG A 323 -1.01 4.04 18.63
C ARG A 323 -0.18 4.44 19.85
N HIS A 324 -0.38 3.81 21.02
CA HIS A 324 0.29 4.17 22.27
C HIS A 324 1.81 4.24 22.12
N HIS A 325 2.43 3.21 21.53
CA HIS A 325 3.87 3.22 21.26
C HIS A 325 4.37 4.45 20.49
N ARG A 326 3.49 5.11 19.71
CA ARG A 326 3.89 6.31 18.95
C ARG A 326 4.02 7.53 19.86
N ASN A 327 3.10 7.71 20.81
CA ASN A 327 3.14 8.82 21.74
C ASN A 327 4.29 8.65 22.72
N ASP A 328 4.45 7.44 23.28
CA ASP A 328 5.55 7.11 24.17
C ASP A 328 6.91 7.32 23.47
N MET A 329 7.03 6.86 22.21
CA MET A 329 8.24 7.04 21.42
C MET A 329 8.52 8.51 21.09
N ARG A 330 7.49 9.35 20.91
CA ARG A 330 7.67 10.80 20.74
C ARG A 330 8.30 11.42 21.99
N ALA A 331 7.78 11.11 23.16
CA ALA A 331 8.33 11.60 24.42
C ALA A 331 9.78 11.14 24.63
N VAL A 332 10.09 9.88 24.32
CA VAL A 332 11.46 9.34 24.39
C VAL A 332 12.41 10.08 23.43
N VAL A 333 11.99 10.33 22.21
CA VAL A 333 12.81 11.05 21.20
C VAL A 333 13.05 12.49 21.63
N GLU A 334 12.05 13.17 22.17
CA GLU A 334 12.17 14.53 22.74
C GLU A 334 13.13 14.54 23.95
N ALA A 335 13.01 13.58 24.87
CA ALA A 335 13.90 13.43 26.01
C ALA A 335 15.35 13.15 25.60
N ALA A 336 15.55 12.46 24.47
CA ALA A 336 16.88 12.25 23.88
C ALA A 336 17.40 13.48 23.10
N GLY A 337 16.71 14.62 23.13
CA GLY A 337 17.11 15.88 22.44
C GLY A 337 16.94 15.84 20.91
N LEU A 338 16.06 14.98 20.41
CA LEU A 338 15.84 14.79 18.97
C LEU A 338 14.45 15.24 18.54
N ASP A 339 14.28 15.52 17.23
CA ASP A 339 12.99 15.89 16.66
C ASP A 339 12.08 14.66 16.47
N PRO A 340 10.94 14.53 17.22
CA PRO A 340 10.03 13.41 17.13
C PRO A 340 9.20 13.38 15.82
N ASP A 341 9.20 14.47 15.04
CA ASP A 341 8.61 14.47 13.71
C ASP A 341 9.55 13.88 12.65
N VAL A 342 10.83 13.80 12.96
CA VAL A 342 11.89 13.24 12.12
C VAL A 342 12.24 11.82 12.57
N VAL A 343 12.56 11.63 13.83
CA VAL A 343 13.00 10.34 14.41
C VAL A 343 11.79 9.53 14.87
N THR A 344 11.72 8.28 14.46
CA THR A 344 10.66 7.34 14.85
C THR A 344 11.30 6.00 15.22
N LEU A 345 10.56 5.10 15.86
CA LEU A 345 11.03 3.72 16.14
C LEU A 345 11.63 3.05 14.87
N TYR A 346 11.15 3.41 13.69
CA TYR A 346 11.65 2.84 12.44
C TYR A 346 13.07 3.33 12.07
N ALA A 347 13.52 4.45 12.63
CA ALA A 347 14.89 4.93 12.49
C ALA A 347 15.91 3.93 13.05
N LEU A 348 15.60 3.24 14.18
CA LEU A 348 16.44 2.19 14.75
C LEU A 348 16.70 1.06 13.75
N ARG A 349 15.68 0.69 12.98
CA ARG A 349 15.85 -0.31 11.92
C ARG A 349 16.73 0.19 10.77
N HIS A 350 16.56 1.45 10.35
CA HIS A 350 17.42 2.03 9.33
C HIS A 350 18.87 2.05 9.79
N SER A 351 19.13 2.45 11.03
CA SER A 351 20.46 2.49 11.65
C SER A 351 21.07 1.08 11.78
N SER A 352 20.28 0.08 12.20
CA SER A 352 20.74 -1.31 12.28
C SER A 352 21.16 -1.87 10.93
N ILE A 353 20.38 -1.63 9.86
CA ILE A 353 20.72 -2.07 8.49
C ILE A 353 22.01 -1.41 8.02
N VAL A 354 22.12 -0.09 8.17
CA VAL A 354 23.30 0.65 7.71
C VAL A 354 24.55 0.26 8.51
N ARG A 355 24.44 0.13 9.85
CA ARG A 355 25.54 -0.34 10.71
C ARG A 355 26.11 -1.67 10.21
N GLN A 356 25.25 -2.64 9.87
CA GLN A 356 25.69 -3.94 9.36
C GLN A 356 26.36 -3.82 7.99
N LEU A 357 25.81 -2.99 7.09
CA LEU A 357 26.40 -2.76 5.77
C LEU A 357 27.78 -2.08 5.89
N LEU A 358 27.92 -1.08 6.75
CA LEU A 358 29.19 -0.42 7.02
C LEU A 358 30.19 -1.34 7.77
N GLY A 359 29.68 -2.33 8.50
CA GLY A 359 30.46 -3.41 9.10
C GLY A 359 30.85 -4.53 8.14
N ASN A 360 30.66 -4.34 6.82
CA ASN A 360 30.95 -5.31 5.76
C ASN A 360 30.17 -6.64 5.88
N VAL A 361 29.02 -6.66 6.56
CA VAL A 361 28.13 -7.82 6.54
C VAL A 361 27.55 -7.96 5.13
N PRO A 362 27.65 -9.13 4.48
CA PRO A 362 27.14 -9.34 3.14
C PRO A 362 25.65 -8.96 3.02
N ILE A 363 25.31 -8.20 2.00
CA ILE A 363 23.94 -7.64 1.81
C ILE A 363 22.83 -8.70 1.87
N ARG A 364 23.11 -9.94 1.45
CA ARG A 364 22.16 -11.05 1.53
C ARG A 364 21.89 -11.46 2.98
N ILE A 365 22.92 -11.44 3.82
CA ILE A 365 22.82 -11.73 5.27
C ILE A 365 22.00 -10.61 5.93
N VAL A 366 22.35 -9.33 5.65
CA VAL A 366 21.59 -8.18 6.16
C VAL A 366 20.11 -8.26 5.74
N ALA A 367 19.84 -8.63 4.48
CA ALA A 367 18.48 -8.79 3.99
C ALA A 367 17.72 -9.90 4.75
N THR A 368 18.39 -11.02 5.05
CA THR A 368 17.83 -12.13 5.80
C THR A 368 17.53 -11.75 7.25
N LEU A 369 18.49 -11.18 7.96
CA LEU A 369 18.36 -10.77 9.37
C LEU A 369 17.23 -9.75 9.56
N HIS A 370 17.08 -8.83 8.61
CA HIS A 370 16.04 -7.79 8.67
C HIS A 370 14.75 -8.16 7.96
N ASP A 371 14.58 -9.41 7.51
CA ASP A 371 13.38 -9.86 6.79
C ASP A 371 12.96 -8.90 5.67
N THR A 372 13.90 -8.61 4.78
CA THR A 372 13.70 -7.75 3.61
C THR A 372 14.38 -8.34 2.37
N SER A 373 14.23 -7.73 1.22
CA SER A 373 14.92 -8.18 0.00
C SER A 373 16.17 -7.34 -0.27
N VAL A 374 17.17 -7.95 -0.92
CA VAL A 374 18.36 -7.25 -1.40
C VAL A 374 17.98 -6.02 -2.23
N LYS A 375 17.02 -6.16 -3.16
CA LYS A 375 16.50 -5.05 -3.99
C LYS A 375 15.96 -3.88 -3.14
N MET A 376 15.34 -4.17 -1.99
CA MET A 376 14.86 -3.11 -1.08
C MET A 376 16.01 -2.42 -0.37
N ILE A 377 17.05 -3.16 0.02
CA ILE A 377 18.25 -2.58 0.64
C ILE A 377 18.96 -1.68 -0.38
N GLU A 378 19.24 -2.17 -1.57
CA GLU A 378 19.87 -1.41 -2.64
C GLU A 378 19.11 -0.12 -2.95
N ARG A 379 17.80 -0.22 -3.18
CA ARG A 379 16.98 0.97 -3.47
C ARG A 379 16.95 2.00 -2.35
N THR A 380 17.02 1.55 -1.09
CA THR A 380 16.80 2.43 0.08
C THR A 380 18.09 2.96 0.64
N TYR A 381 19.20 2.19 0.59
CA TYR A 381 20.43 2.48 1.33
C TYR A 381 21.66 2.63 0.44
N SER A 382 21.58 2.42 -0.89
CA SER A 382 22.74 2.53 -1.80
C SER A 382 23.46 3.87 -1.70
N LYS A 383 22.72 4.97 -1.53
CA LYS A 383 23.32 6.31 -1.36
C LYS A 383 24.25 6.35 -0.13
N HIS A 384 23.85 5.77 0.99
CA HIS A 384 24.64 5.76 2.22
C HIS A 384 25.84 4.83 2.15
N ILE A 385 25.73 3.73 1.39
CA ILE A 385 26.89 2.86 1.12
C ILE A 385 27.88 3.61 0.24
N ALA A 386 27.42 4.31 -0.80
CA ALA A 386 28.26 5.08 -1.70
C ALA A 386 29.05 6.19 -1.00
N GLU A 387 28.48 6.87 0.00
CA GLU A 387 29.16 7.90 0.81
C GLU A 387 30.36 7.34 1.62
N HIS A 388 30.42 6.02 1.87
CA HIS A 388 31.47 5.33 2.63
C HIS A 388 32.31 4.38 1.78
N THR A 389 32.17 4.40 0.44
CA THR A 389 32.80 3.45 -0.48
C THR A 389 34.32 3.42 -0.30
N ASP A 390 34.97 4.59 -0.19
CA ASP A 390 36.42 4.68 -0.03
C ASP A 390 36.90 4.04 1.28
N ALA A 391 36.25 4.34 2.40
CA ALA A 391 36.58 3.76 3.70
C ALA A 391 36.36 2.24 3.75
N ILE A 392 35.32 1.74 3.06
CA ILE A 392 35.04 0.30 2.96
C ILE A 392 36.11 -0.37 2.09
N ALA A 393 36.43 0.21 0.93
CA ALA A 393 37.43 -0.33 0.01
C ALA A 393 38.83 -0.39 0.65
N ARG A 394 39.23 0.64 1.38
CA ARG A 394 40.54 0.70 2.07
C ARG A 394 40.76 -0.46 3.04
N ARG A 395 39.71 -0.97 3.69
CA ARG A 395 39.80 -2.09 4.64
C ARG A 395 40.15 -3.43 3.96
N THR A 396 40.00 -3.53 2.66
CA THR A 396 40.19 -4.76 1.89
C THR A 396 41.33 -4.64 0.87
N LEU A 397 42.05 -3.50 0.89
CA LEU A 397 43.27 -3.38 0.04
C LEU A 397 44.32 -4.40 0.48
N LEU A 398 44.85 -5.09 -0.50
CA LEU A 398 46.05 -5.94 -0.29
C LEU A 398 47.26 -5.03 -0.14
N ASP A 399 47.89 -5.07 1.06
CA ASP A 399 49.15 -4.41 1.27
C ASP A 399 50.27 -5.31 0.67
N ILE A 400 50.87 -4.86 -0.44
CA ILE A 400 51.97 -5.54 -1.11
C ILE A 400 53.26 -4.79 -0.73
N ALA A 401 53.48 -4.48 0.52
CA ALA A 401 54.77 -4.02 0.97
C ALA A 401 55.78 -5.15 0.65
N PRO A 402 56.89 -4.87 -0.08
CA PRO A 402 57.90 -5.88 -0.30
C PRO A 402 58.37 -6.39 1.07
N PRO A 403 58.56 -7.71 1.26
CA PRO A 403 59.08 -8.22 2.51
C PRO A 403 60.35 -7.45 2.83
N ALA A 404 60.43 -6.88 4.02
CA ALA A 404 61.68 -6.25 4.44
C ALA A 404 62.80 -7.25 4.21
N ILE A 405 63.74 -6.87 3.35
CA ILE A 405 64.92 -7.71 3.10
C ILE A 405 65.67 -7.76 4.40
N ALA A 406 65.30 -8.69 5.26
CA ALA A 406 65.99 -8.98 6.50
C ALA A 406 67.30 -9.68 6.11
N ASN A 407 68.38 -8.94 6.28
CA ASN A 407 69.71 -9.43 6.36
C ASN A 407 70.34 -10.08 5.11
N ILE A 408 70.88 -9.24 4.22
CA ILE A 408 72.08 -9.62 3.52
C ILE A 408 73.20 -9.72 4.56
N VAL A 409 73.43 -10.91 5.10
CA VAL A 409 74.63 -11.19 5.89
C VAL A 409 75.79 -11.10 4.95
N ALA A 410 76.61 -10.05 5.04
CA ALA A 410 77.86 -9.93 4.30
C ALA A 410 78.76 -11.12 4.68
N LEU A 411 79.13 -11.96 3.70
CA LEU A 411 80.11 -13.03 3.89
C LEU A 411 81.42 -12.41 4.31
N PRO A 412 82.13 -12.95 5.31
CA PRO A 412 83.41 -12.45 5.75
C PRO A 412 84.43 -12.63 4.61
N GLN A 413 85.05 -11.53 4.24
CA GLN A 413 86.16 -11.56 3.29
C GLN A 413 87.32 -12.43 3.85
N GLY A 414 87.56 -13.56 3.23
CA GLY A 414 88.68 -14.41 3.60
C GLY A 414 90.03 -13.66 3.39
N ARG A 415 90.82 -13.63 4.49
CA ARG A 415 92.23 -13.19 4.44
C ARG A 415 92.97 -14.06 3.47
N ARG A 416 93.51 -13.45 2.42
CA ARG A 416 94.62 -14.10 1.63
C ARG A 416 95.91 -13.98 2.48
N SER A 417 96.50 -15.13 2.82
CA SER A 417 97.89 -15.28 3.26
C SER A 417 98.82 -15.26 2.12
#